data_0d3ac4975d5ab77deec895f4b187ac8e
#
_entry.id   0d3ac4975d5ab77deec895f4b187ac8e
#
_cell.length_a   1.000
_cell.length_b   1.000
_cell.length_c   1.000
_cell.angle_alpha   90.00
_cell.angle_beta   90.00
_cell.angle_gamma   90.00
#
_symmetry.space_group_name_H-M   'P 1'
#
loop_
_entity.id
_entity.type
_entity.pdbx_description
1 polymer ?
#
loop_
_entity_poly.entity_id
_entity_poly.type
_entity_poly.pdbx_seq_one_letter_code
_entity_poly.pdbx_strand_id
1 'polypeptide(L)'
;GKIAYLGILVLISNVVLFAGATVGGAILTTSIPVIGAAITVVVLTITELWQIPLFLFLSEKFGMVVELMVCLFINVLGIIVAPSEKWFILVSAISMRVVTPLLHVLPNGLRAQAGEPLLSSFVILPGILIALAHFMLLTYLYLNWFEKREVK
;
A
#
# COMPACT_ATOMS: atom_id res chain seq x y z
N GLY A 1 -14.38 14.15 6.17
CA GLY A 1 -14.01 14.80 4.94
C GLY A 1 -13.43 13.85 3.90
N LYS A 2 -12.87 14.42 2.84
CA LYS A 2 -12.35 13.70 1.64
C LYS A 2 -11.38 12.55 1.97
N ILE A 3 -10.45 12.76 2.91
CA ILE A 3 -9.45 11.73 3.29
C ILE A 3 -10.14 10.48 3.85
N ALA A 4 -11.11 10.64 4.75
CA ALA A 4 -11.83 9.51 5.33
C ALA A 4 -12.64 8.75 4.27
N TYR A 5 -13.30 9.47 3.36
CA TYR A 5 -14.04 8.87 2.25
C TYR A 5 -13.12 8.06 1.34
N LEU A 6 -11.97 8.62 0.96
CA LEU A 6 -10.98 7.92 0.14
C LEU A 6 -10.37 6.71 0.86
N GLY A 7 -10.17 6.80 2.19
CA GLY A 7 -9.72 5.66 2.99
C GLY A 7 -10.72 4.49 2.96
N ILE A 8 -12.02 4.78 2.99
CA ILE A 8 -13.07 3.77 2.83
C ILE A 8 -13.03 3.15 1.42
N LEU A 9 -12.81 3.96 0.38
CA LEU A 9 -12.68 3.44 -0.99
C LEU A 9 -11.47 2.53 -1.16
N VAL A 10 -10.32 2.87 -0.55
CA VAL A 10 -9.12 2.01 -0.53
C VAL A 10 -9.44 0.68 0.14
N LEU A 11 -10.12 0.70 1.30
CA LEU A 11 -10.55 -0.53 1.98
C LEU A 11 -11.47 -1.38 1.10
N ILE A 12 -12.50 -0.77 0.50
CA ILE A 12 -13.43 -1.49 -0.39
C ILE A 12 -12.68 -2.08 -1.58
N SER A 13 -11.77 -1.35 -2.21
CA SER A 13 -10.97 -1.84 -3.33
C SER A 13 -10.13 -3.05 -2.94
N ASN A 14 -9.49 -3.04 -1.79
CA ASN A 14 -8.71 -4.16 -1.27
C ASN A 14 -9.60 -5.38 -0.97
N VAL A 15 -10.80 -5.18 -0.37
CA VAL A 15 -11.76 -6.26 -0.12
C VAL A 15 -12.21 -6.90 -1.44
N VAL A 16 -12.58 -6.10 -2.45
CA VAL A 16 -13.02 -6.59 -3.76
C VAL A 16 -11.91 -7.38 -4.46
N LEU A 17 -10.67 -6.86 -4.42
CA LEU A 17 -9.51 -7.50 -5.03
C LEU A 17 -9.23 -8.86 -4.39
N PHE A 18 -9.23 -8.96 -3.06
CA PHE A 18 -9.00 -10.22 -2.36
C PHE A 18 -10.19 -11.20 -2.47
N ALA A 19 -11.44 -10.72 -2.51
CA ALA A 19 -12.59 -11.56 -2.80
C ALA A 19 -12.48 -12.17 -4.21
N GLY A 20 -12.10 -11.35 -5.19
CA GLY A 20 -11.85 -11.82 -6.56
C GLY A 20 -10.72 -12.84 -6.64
N ALA A 21 -9.61 -12.60 -5.92
CA ALA A 21 -8.48 -13.52 -5.85
C ALA A 21 -8.83 -14.85 -5.18
N THR A 22 -9.64 -14.85 -4.10
CA THR A 22 -10.08 -16.08 -3.43
C THR A 22 -11.02 -16.90 -4.30
N VAL A 23 -11.96 -16.24 -4.99
CA VAL A 23 -12.86 -16.91 -5.96
C VAL A 23 -12.07 -17.47 -7.15
N GLY A 24 -11.16 -16.67 -7.72
CA GLY A 24 -10.29 -17.12 -8.81
C GLY A 24 -9.38 -18.27 -8.40
N GLY A 25 -8.81 -18.23 -7.19
CA GLY A 25 -8.02 -19.32 -6.62
C GLY A 25 -8.82 -20.61 -6.46
N ALA A 26 -10.07 -20.51 -5.99
CA ALA A 26 -10.95 -21.67 -5.84
C ALA A 26 -11.28 -22.31 -7.21
N ILE A 27 -11.48 -21.50 -8.26
CA ILE A 27 -11.71 -21.98 -9.63
C ILE A 27 -10.45 -22.67 -10.19
N LEU A 28 -9.27 -22.13 -9.89
CA LEU A 28 -7.98 -22.63 -10.38
C LEU A 28 -7.36 -23.72 -9.47
N THR A 29 -8.13 -24.25 -8.51
CA THR A 29 -7.68 -25.25 -7.52
C THR A 29 -6.49 -24.81 -6.64
N THR A 30 -6.23 -23.51 -6.54
CA THR A 30 -5.25 -22.93 -5.63
C THR A 30 -5.94 -22.35 -4.41
N SER A 31 -5.74 -22.93 -3.23
CA SER A 31 -6.34 -22.41 -1.98
C SER A 31 -5.58 -21.19 -1.48
N ILE A 32 -6.24 -20.04 -1.38
CA ILE A 32 -5.75 -18.89 -0.62
C ILE A 32 -6.32 -19.00 0.80
N PRO A 33 -5.48 -18.94 1.85
CA PRO A 33 -5.97 -19.00 3.23
C PRO A 33 -6.83 -17.76 3.53
N VAL A 34 -8.12 -17.95 3.74
CA VAL A 34 -9.10 -16.87 3.94
C VAL A 34 -8.71 -15.94 5.10
N ILE A 35 -8.21 -16.50 6.20
CA ILE A 35 -7.76 -15.71 7.37
C ILE A 35 -6.56 -14.86 6.99
N GLY A 36 -5.56 -15.42 6.31
CA GLY A 36 -4.40 -14.67 5.83
C GLY A 36 -4.80 -13.55 4.86
N ALA A 37 -5.75 -13.82 3.96
CA ALA A 37 -6.30 -12.82 3.04
C ALA A 37 -6.99 -11.67 3.78
N ALA A 38 -7.81 -11.97 4.80
CA ALA A 38 -8.49 -10.96 5.61
C ALA A 38 -7.51 -10.06 6.37
N ILE A 39 -6.49 -10.66 7.00
CA ILE A 39 -5.42 -9.90 7.68
C ILE A 39 -4.68 -9.02 6.66
N THR A 40 -4.39 -9.56 5.49
CA THR A 40 -3.69 -8.82 4.43
C THR A 40 -4.48 -7.61 3.95
N VAL A 41 -5.81 -7.72 3.80
CA VAL A 41 -6.67 -6.57 3.45
C VAL A 41 -6.53 -5.45 4.45
N VAL A 42 -6.57 -5.75 5.74
CA VAL A 42 -6.44 -4.73 6.80
C VAL A 42 -5.03 -4.10 6.76
N VAL A 43 -4.00 -4.92 6.69
CA VAL A 43 -2.61 -4.45 6.68
C VAL A 43 -2.32 -3.62 5.44
N LEU A 44 -2.74 -4.07 4.24
CA LEU A 44 -2.61 -3.30 3.01
C LEU A 44 -3.32 -1.96 3.10
N THR A 45 -4.57 -1.96 3.54
CA THR A 45 -5.34 -0.71 3.69
C THR A 45 -4.59 0.29 4.55
N ILE A 46 -4.05 -0.14 5.70
CA ILE A 46 -3.30 0.74 6.60
C ILE A 46 -2.00 1.22 5.94
N THR A 47 -1.26 0.32 5.30
CA THR A 47 0.04 0.66 4.71
C THR A 47 -0.07 1.47 3.41
N GLU A 48 -1.25 1.57 2.81
CA GLU A 48 -1.52 2.37 1.61
C GLU A 48 -2.15 3.74 1.88
N LEU A 49 -2.58 4.02 3.12
CA LEU A 49 -3.23 5.31 3.47
C LEU A 49 -2.39 6.54 3.11
N TRP A 50 -1.06 6.45 3.13
CA TRP A 50 -0.15 7.55 2.76
C TRP A 50 -0.37 8.06 1.34
N GLN A 51 -0.91 7.23 0.45
CA GLN A 51 -1.18 7.58 -0.95
C GLN A 51 -2.25 8.67 -1.04
N ILE A 52 -3.24 8.66 -0.15
CA ILE A 52 -4.38 9.58 -0.20
C ILE A 52 -3.95 11.05 -0.12
N PRO A 53 -3.25 11.52 0.92
CA PRO A 53 -2.83 12.92 0.99
C PRO A 53 -1.81 13.30 -0.08
N LEU A 54 -0.93 12.38 -0.49
CA LEU A 54 0.04 12.63 -1.54
C LEU A 54 -0.64 12.84 -2.89
N PHE A 55 -1.54 11.95 -3.28
CA PHE A 55 -2.19 12.02 -4.58
C PHE A 55 -3.24 13.13 -4.65
N LEU A 56 -3.92 13.44 -3.55
CA LEU A 56 -4.74 14.65 -3.45
C LEU A 56 -3.91 15.92 -3.70
N PHE A 57 -2.74 16.03 -3.06
CA PHE A 57 -1.85 17.16 -3.29
C PHE A 57 -1.37 17.25 -4.73
N LEU A 58 -0.96 16.13 -5.33
CA LEU A 58 -0.46 16.10 -6.70
C LEU A 58 -1.56 16.44 -7.71
N SER A 59 -2.74 15.85 -7.57
CA SER A 59 -3.86 16.11 -8.50
C SER A 59 -4.36 17.54 -8.41
N GLU A 60 -4.46 18.12 -7.21
CA GLU A 60 -4.91 19.49 -7.02
C GLU A 60 -3.89 20.56 -7.47
N LYS A 61 -2.59 20.24 -7.37
CA LYS A 61 -1.52 21.17 -7.71
C LYS A 61 -1.04 21.06 -9.15
N PHE A 62 -0.93 19.85 -9.67
CA PHE A 62 -0.29 19.56 -10.96
C PHE A 62 -1.23 18.89 -11.98
N GLY A 63 -2.41 18.46 -11.53
CA GLY A 63 -3.39 17.75 -12.33
C GLY A 63 -3.22 16.23 -12.35
N MET A 64 -4.27 15.53 -12.80
CA MET A 64 -4.41 14.09 -12.77
C MET A 64 -3.31 13.35 -13.56
N VAL A 65 -2.82 13.91 -14.66
CA VAL A 65 -1.79 13.27 -15.49
C VAL A 65 -0.48 13.12 -14.71
N VAL A 66 -0.07 14.18 -14.00
CA VAL A 66 1.16 14.15 -13.18
C VAL A 66 0.99 13.21 -12.00
N GLU A 67 -0.17 13.22 -11.36
CA GLU A 67 -0.51 12.26 -10.29
C GLU A 67 -0.32 10.81 -10.75
N LEU A 68 -0.92 10.44 -11.89
CA LEU A 68 -0.82 9.09 -12.44
C LEU A 68 0.61 8.69 -12.79
N MET A 69 1.39 9.59 -13.38
CA MET A 69 2.80 9.33 -13.70
C MET A 69 3.64 9.11 -12.43
N VAL A 70 3.44 9.94 -11.41
CA VAL A 70 4.13 9.80 -10.12
C VAL A 70 3.70 8.50 -9.42
N CYS A 71 2.40 8.17 -9.45
CA CYS A 71 1.86 6.92 -8.91
C CYS A 71 2.54 5.70 -9.54
N LEU A 72 2.59 5.63 -10.86
CA LEU A 72 3.23 4.53 -11.58
C LEU A 72 4.73 4.44 -11.23
N PHE A 73 5.42 5.57 -11.25
CA PHE A 73 6.86 5.61 -10.95
C PHE A 73 7.18 5.14 -9.53
N ILE A 74 6.45 5.63 -8.53
CA ILE A 74 6.65 5.25 -7.13
C ILE A 74 6.35 3.75 -6.92
N ASN A 75 5.32 3.20 -7.57
CA ASN A 75 4.98 1.79 -7.45
C ASN A 75 6.03 0.88 -8.13
N VAL A 76 6.54 1.26 -9.30
CA VAL A 76 7.63 0.52 -9.96
C VAL A 76 8.88 0.54 -9.08
N LEU A 77 9.25 1.68 -8.51
CA LEU A 77 10.36 1.75 -7.55
C LEU A 77 10.10 0.88 -6.32
N GLY A 78 8.85 0.83 -5.84
CA GLY A 78 8.45 -0.03 -4.73
C GLY A 78 8.76 -1.50 -4.98
N ILE A 79 8.44 -2.02 -6.18
CA ILE A 79 8.74 -3.41 -6.57
C ILE A 79 10.25 -3.69 -6.52
N ILE A 80 11.07 -2.74 -6.98
CA ILE A 80 12.53 -2.88 -7.02
C ILE A 80 13.14 -2.81 -5.62
N VAL A 81 12.64 -1.92 -4.76
CA VAL A 81 13.22 -1.65 -3.45
C VAL A 81 12.70 -2.61 -2.37
N ALA A 82 11.47 -3.14 -2.49
CA ALA A 82 10.87 -4.02 -1.49
C ALA A 82 11.70 -5.26 -1.10
N PRO A 83 12.42 -5.93 -2.02
CA PRO A 83 13.29 -7.06 -1.65
C PRO A 83 14.59 -6.64 -0.95
N SER A 84 14.98 -5.36 -1.02
CA SER A 84 16.24 -4.88 -0.47
C SER A 84 16.17 -4.68 1.05
N GLU A 85 17.32 -4.60 1.71
CA GLU A 85 17.42 -4.25 3.13
C GLU A 85 16.92 -2.82 3.43
N LYS A 86 16.87 -1.96 2.41
CA LYS A 86 16.46 -0.55 2.51
C LYS A 86 14.97 -0.33 2.21
N TRP A 87 14.15 -1.37 2.23
CA TRP A 87 12.72 -1.32 1.93
C TRP A 87 11.94 -0.25 2.71
N PHE A 88 12.40 0.06 3.93
CA PHE A 88 11.75 1.04 4.82
C PHE A 88 11.93 2.50 4.40
N ILE A 89 12.85 2.80 3.46
CA ILE A 89 13.10 4.16 2.97
C ILE A 89 12.00 4.60 2.00
N LEU A 90 11.48 3.68 1.20
CA LEU A 90 10.47 3.98 0.20
C LEU A 90 9.11 3.47 0.67
N VAL A 91 8.18 4.38 0.92
CA VAL A 91 6.89 4.05 1.51
C VAL A 91 6.06 3.08 0.65
N SER A 92 6.15 3.13 -0.69
CA SER A 92 5.50 2.17 -1.58
C SER A 92 6.09 0.75 -1.48
N ALA A 93 7.36 0.61 -1.14
CA ALA A 93 8.00 -0.68 -0.91
C ALA A 93 7.50 -1.34 0.39
N ILE A 94 7.04 -0.55 1.36
CA ILE A 94 6.55 -1.03 2.66
C ILE A 94 5.34 -1.94 2.48
N SER A 95 4.32 -1.52 1.72
CA SER A 95 3.11 -2.31 1.47
C SER A 95 3.47 -3.66 0.85
N MET A 96 4.30 -3.66 -0.18
CA MET A 96 4.74 -4.87 -0.89
C MET A 96 5.56 -5.79 0.02
N ARG A 97 6.45 -5.23 0.84
CA ARG A 97 7.32 -5.99 1.74
C ARG A 97 6.55 -6.67 2.87
N VAL A 98 5.55 -5.96 3.42
CA VAL A 98 4.73 -6.44 4.53
C VAL A 98 3.75 -7.54 4.10
N VAL A 99 3.27 -7.51 2.86
CA VAL A 99 2.37 -8.54 2.31
C VAL A 99 3.08 -9.86 2.06
N THR A 100 4.36 -9.85 1.76
CA THR A 100 5.14 -11.06 1.44
C THR A 100 5.01 -12.15 2.51
N PRO A 101 5.23 -11.91 3.82
CA PRO A 101 5.06 -12.94 4.84
C PRO A 101 3.60 -13.34 5.11
N LEU A 102 2.62 -12.52 4.73
CA LEU A 102 1.20 -12.80 4.95
C LEU A 102 0.62 -13.71 3.86
N LEU A 103 0.99 -13.49 2.62
CA LEU A 103 0.47 -14.22 1.46
C LEU A 103 1.46 -15.23 0.85
N HIS A 104 2.71 -15.22 1.30
CA HIS A 104 3.80 -16.02 0.70
C HIS A 104 3.99 -15.71 -0.80
N VAL A 105 3.80 -14.42 -1.16
CA VAL A 105 4.00 -13.89 -2.52
C VAL A 105 5.09 -12.83 -2.48
N LEU A 106 6.07 -12.94 -3.35
CA LEU A 106 7.16 -11.98 -3.50
C LEU A 106 6.65 -10.66 -4.13
N PRO A 107 7.36 -9.54 -3.96
CA PRO A 107 6.98 -8.25 -4.57
C PRO A 107 6.83 -8.28 -6.09
N ASN A 108 7.48 -9.23 -6.77
CA ASN A 108 7.35 -9.46 -8.22
C ASN A 108 6.16 -10.35 -8.60
N GLY A 109 5.31 -10.75 -7.64
CA GLY A 109 4.14 -11.60 -7.85
C GLY A 109 4.41 -13.11 -7.89
N LEU A 110 5.66 -13.55 -7.76
CA LEU A 110 5.99 -14.98 -7.72
C LEU A 110 5.74 -15.57 -6.32
N ARG A 111 5.45 -16.87 -6.25
CA ARG A 111 5.34 -17.58 -4.97
C ARG A 111 6.69 -17.61 -4.25
N ALA A 112 6.70 -17.22 -2.98
CA ALA A 112 7.88 -17.36 -2.13
C ALA A 112 8.14 -18.84 -1.80
N GLN A 113 9.40 -19.24 -1.84
CA GLN A 113 9.82 -20.58 -1.46
C GLN A 113 10.05 -20.68 0.06
N ALA A 114 9.93 -21.89 0.60
CA ALA A 114 10.23 -22.12 2.01
C ALA A 114 11.70 -21.76 2.31
N GLY A 115 11.94 -20.96 3.36
CA GLY A 115 13.28 -20.49 3.73
C GLY A 115 13.68 -19.15 3.08
N GLU A 116 12.83 -18.52 2.28
CA GLU A 116 13.07 -17.19 1.72
C GLU A 116 13.22 -16.15 2.84
N PRO A 117 14.31 -15.36 2.88
CA PRO A 117 14.50 -14.32 3.92
C PRO A 117 13.37 -13.27 3.94
N LEU A 118 12.70 -13.09 2.80
CA LEU A 118 11.58 -12.16 2.65
C LEU A 118 10.30 -12.58 3.40
N LEU A 119 10.20 -13.82 3.86
CA LEU A 119 9.07 -14.35 4.63
C LEU A 119 9.11 -13.96 6.13
N SER A 120 10.11 -13.21 6.55
CA SER A 120 10.23 -12.77 7.95
C SER A 120 9.05 -11.87 8.36
N SER A 121 8.29 -12.32 9.37
CA SER A 121 7.16 -11.55 9.93
C SER A 121 7.58 -10.32 10.74
N PHE A 122 8.87 -10.20 11.08
CA PHE A 122 9.39 -9.04 11.83
C PHE A 122 9.21 -7.71 11.10
N VAL A 123 9.00 -7.73 9.79
CA VAL A 123 8.79 -6.50 8.99
C VAL A 123 7.37 -5.93 9.12
N ILE A 124 6.39 -6.71 9.60
CA ILE A 124 4.98 -6.31 9.59
C ILE A 124 4.75 -5.12 10.51
N LEU A 125 5.11 -5.24 11.78
CA LEU A 125 4.87 -4.17 12.75
C LEU A 125 5.66 -2.89 12.45
N PRO A 126 6.98 -2.94 12.20
CA PRO A 126 7.71 -1.74 11.77
C PRO A 126 7.15 -1.13 10.48
N GLY A 127 6.77 -1.94 9.50
CA GLY A 127 6.17 -1.46 8.26
C GLY A 127 4.88 -0.68 8.48
N ILE A 128 3.97 -1.20 9.30
CA ILE A 128 2.72 -0.51 9.68
C ILE A 128 3.03 0.82 10.37
N LEU A 129 3.95 0.84 11.34
CA LEU A 129 4.28 2.06 12.08
C LEU A 129 4.90 3.13 11.17
N ILE A 130 5.81 2.75 10.29
CA ILE A 130 6.43 3.67 9.33
C ILE A 130 5.38 4.20 8.34
N ALA A 131 4.49 3.34 7.82
CA ALA A 131 3.43 3.76 6.91
C ALA A 131 2.46 4.75 7.57
N LEU A 132 2.06 4.51 8.82
CA LEU A 132 1.22 5.43 9.59
C LEU A 132 1.93 6.76 9.85
N ALA A 133 3.24 6.75 10.15
CA ALA A 133 4.01 7.97 10.33
C ALA A 133 4.05 8.79 9.03
N HIS A 134 4.24 8.16 7.88
CA HIS A 134 4.16 8.81 6.57
C HIS A 134 2.77 9.37 6.29
N PHE A 135 1.72 8.60 6.57
CA PHE A 135 0.34 9.07 6.41
C PHE A 135 0.07 10.33 7.24
N MET A 136 0.45 10.34 8.52
CA MET A 136 0.28 11.50 9.40
C MET A 136 1.07 12.72 8.90
N LEU A 137 2.33 12.51 8.52
CA LEU A 137 3.19 13.58 8.00
C LEU A 137 2.62 14.18 6.70
N LEU A 138 2.27 13.34 5.75
CA LEU A 138 1.74 13.79 4.45
C LEU A 138 0.36 14.45 4.60
N THR A 139 -0.48 13.94 5.50
CA THR A 139 -1.76 14.58 5.83
C THR A 139 -1.56 15.96 6.42
N TYR A 140 -0.65 16.10 7.37
CA TYR A 140 -0.30 17.41 7.96
C TYR A 140 0.21 18.40 6.90
N LEU A 141 1.11 17.96 6.04
CA LEU A 141 1.66 18.80 4.96
C LEU A 141 0.59 19.21 3.94
N TYR A 142 -0.29 18.26 3.57
CA TYR A 142 -1.39 18.53 2.66
C TYR A 142 -2.38 19.54 3.24
N LEU A 143 -2.80 19.37 4.50
CA LEU A 143 -3.73 20.29 5.16
C LEU A 143 -3.16 21.70 5.29
N ASN A 144 -1.89 21.84 5.72
CA ASN A 144 -1.23 23.13 5.81
C ASN A 144 -1.09 23.83 4.45
N TRP A 145 -0.88 23.05 3.39
CA TRP A 145 -0.82 23.62 2.03
C TRP A 145 -2.21 24.06 1.57
N PHE A 146 -3.23 23.27 1.84
CA PHE A 146 -4.62 23.54 1.46
C PHE A 146 -5.15 24.80 2.14
N GLU A 147 -4.97 24.95 3.46
CA GLU A 147 -5.37 26.14 4.22
C GLU A 147 -4.73 27.43 3.67
N LYS A 148 -3.45 27.39 3.33
CA LYS A 148 -2.76 28.56 2.73
C LYS A 148 -3.25 28.93 1.34
N ARG A 149 -3.92 28.02 0.65
CA ARG A 149 -4.50 28.27 -0.68
C ARG A 149 -5.87 28.95 -0.58
N GLU A 150 -6.67 28.59 0.41
CA GLU A 150 -8.02 29.19 0.59
C GLU A 150 -7.97 30.63 1.11
N VAL A 151 -6.90 31.04 1.75
CA VAL A 151 -6.72 32.40 2.32
C VAL A 151 -6.24 33.42 1.26
N LYS A 152 -5.97 33.02 0.04
CA LYS A 152 -5.62 33.91 -1.10
C LYS A 152 -6.80 34.07 -2.04
#